data_49da5dfd86085c4770df53795c45446b
#
_entry.id   49da5dfd86085c4770df53795c45446b
#
_cell.length_a   1.000
_cell.length_b   1.000
_cell.length_c   1.000
_cell.angle_alpha   90.00
_cell.angle_beta   90.00
_cell.angle_gamma   90.00
#
_symmetry.space_group_name_H-M   'P 1'
#
loop_
_entity.id
_entity.type
_entity.pdbx_description
1 polymer ?
#
loop_
_entity_poly.entity_id
_entity_poly.type
_entity_poly.pdbx_seq_one_letter_code
_entity_poly.pdbx_strand_id
1 'polypeptide(L)'
;MGAPAGPAAPAARTTTTGATTTRSTGTSAWLDLSTTDTARTVQFYGGVFGWQFEDLGEGFGHDHLIRSGGALVGGLMNVAGMTGPAGDALPPEWGVYLSIDDADARTARAQEAGAAVIVPPDAISETGRMAIIQDPTGAGIGLWQAGTLDGYEFTGRPGSPVWFELMTHRYDAAAFYTAVFDAELVPMGEGMDEGGDDVRDTTNGPGESASWGLRDAAGMMPEDAMGWRVHFGVESTEQALASVRELGGSVLDGPVDSPFGRITTVADPEVASFRISAMGEATTEG
;
A
#
# COMPACT_ATOMS: atom_id res chain seq x y z
N MET A 1 -25.14 14.14 5.86
CA MET A 1 -24.45 12.94 5.36
C MET A 1 -23.00 13.15 5.68
N GLY A 2 -22.46 12.45 6.68
CA GLY A 2 -21.06 12.55 7.05
C GLY A 2 -20.20 11.82 6.00
N ALA A 3 -19.09 12.43 5.62
CA ALA A 3 -18.06 11.74 4.86
C ALA A 3 -17.62 10.49 5.65
N PRO A 4 -17.18 9.40 4.98
CA PRO A 4 -16.62 8.25 5.68
C PRO A 4 -15.45 8.74 6.53
N ALA A 5 -15.40 8.28 7.78
CA ALA A 5 -14.26 8.55 8.64
C ALA A 5 -13.03 7.96 7.97
N GLY A 6 -12.01 8.78 7.73
CA GLY A 6 -10.74 8.31 7.21
C GLY A 6 -10.06 7.33 8.17
N PRO A 7 -9.01 6.63 7.71
CA PRO A 7 -8.33 5.59 8.47
C PRO A 7 -7.86 6.08 9.83
N ALA A 8 -8.04 5.27 10.84
CA ALA A 8 -7.64 5.56 12.19
C ALA A 8 -6.12 5.47 12.33
N ALA A 9 -5.52 6.57 12.69
CA ALA A 9 -4.12 6.58 13.11
C ALA A 9 -4.05 6.69 14.64
N PRO A 10 -3.14 5.96 15.30
CA PRO A 10 -3.10 5.85 16.75
C PRO A 10 -2.45 7.03 17.44
N ALA A 11 -2.84 7.25 18.68
CA ALA A 11 -2.05 8.02 19.63
C ALA A 11 -0.79 7.24 20.00
N ALA A 12 0.38 7.68 19.53
CA ALA A 12 1.65 7.10 19.89
C ALA A 12 1.94 7.36 21.38
N ARG A 13 2.13 6.29 22.18
CA ARG A 13 2.84 6.45 23.46
C ARG A 13 4.32 6.60 23.17
N THR A 14 4.77 7.83 23.12
CA THR A 14 6.17 8.17 22.91
C THR A 14 6.96 8.02 24.19
N THR A 15 7.93 7.14 24.17
CA THR A 15 9.14 7.29 24.95
C THR A 15 10.32 7.04 24.02
N THR A 16 10.79 8.08 23.34
CA THR A 16 12.22 8.27 23.06
C THR A 16 12.39 9.61 22.36
N THR A 17 13.17 10.49 22.96
CA THR A 17 13.64 11.75 22.39
C THR A 17 14.62 11.42 21.25
N GLY A 18 14.10 11.32 20.04
CA GLY A 18 14.85 11.21 18.80
C GLY A 18 14.24 12.18 17.82
N ALA A 19 15.05 12.91 17.07
CA ALA A 19 14.58 13.80 16.02
C ALA A 19 13.66 13.03 15.08
N THR A 20 12.42 13.46 14.95
CA THR A 20 11.46 12.92 13.99
C THR A 20 12.01 13.20 12.60
N THR A 21 12.58 12.21 11.95
CA THR A 21 12.98 12.31 10.54
C THR A 21 11.68 12.20 9.76
N THR A 22 11.10 13.33 9.40
CA THR A 22 9.92 13.37 8.53
C THR A 22 10.25 12.70 7.21
N ARG A 23 9.42 11.79 6.75
CA ARG A 23 9.56 11.14 5.44
C ARG A 23 9.59 12.18 4.34
N SER A 24 10.41 11.96 3.32
CA SER A 24 10.41 12.84 2.15
C SER A 24 9.09 12.72 1.39
N THR A 25 8.63 13.83 0.83
CA THR A 25 7.46 13.86 -0.07
C THR A 25 7.62 12.81 -1.18
N GLY A 26 6.54 12.09 -1.48
CA GLY A 26 6.52 11.06 -2.51
C GLY A 26 7.05 9.69 -2.09
N THR A 27 7.50 9.52 -0.84
CA THR A 27 7.85 8.17 -0.33
C THR A 27 6.62 7.47 0.24
N SER A 28 6.60 6.13 0.25
CA SER A 28 5.51 5.37 0.87
C SER A 28 5.46 5.64 2.38
N ALA A 29 4.27 5.94 2.91
CA ALA A 29 4.10 6.38 4.29
C ALA A 29 3.16 5.50 5.10
N TRP A 30 2.02 5.10 4.53
CA TRP A 30 1.01 4.35 5.25
C TRP A 30 0.31 3.36 4.34
N LEU A 31 -0.30 2.36 4.94
CA LEU A 31 -1.19 1.43 4.26
C LEU A 31 -2.37 1.09 5.18
N ASP A 32 -3.54 0.93 4.58
CA ASP A 32 -4.75 0.49 5.26
C ASP A 32 -5.37 -0.69 4.53
N LEU A 33 -5.89 -1.62 5.31
CA LEU A 33 -6.75 -2.67 4.83
C LEU A 33 -8.21 -2.34 5.13
N SER A 34 -9.02 -2.21 4.10
CA SER A 34 -10.47 -2.19 4.24
C SER A 34 -11.03 -3.61 4.30
N THR A 35 -11.98 -3.88 5.20
CA THR A 35 -12.62 -5.18 5.35
C THR A 35 -14.11 -5.02 5.65
N THR A 36 -14.92 -6.01 5.30
CA THR A 36 -16.32 -6.11 5.75
C THR A 36 -16.51 -7.13 6.87
N ASP A 37 -15.47 -7.95 7.17
CA ASP A 37 -15.46 -8.96 8.23
C ASP A 37 -14.11 -8.92 8.99
N THR A 38 -14.02 -8.02 9.97
CA THR A 38 -12.82 -7.85 10.80
C THR A 38 -12.33 -9.15 11.44
N ALA A 39 -13.24 -10.01 11.92
CA ALA A 39 -12.85 -11.24 12.59
C ALA A 39 -12.16 -12.22 11.63
N ARG A 40 -12.69 -12.36 10.43
CA ARG A 40 -12.12 -13.20 9.38
C ARG A 40 -10.78 -12.67 8.89
N THR A 41 -10.67 -11.36 8.72
CA THR A 41 -9.45 -10.66 8.31
C THR A 41 -8.34 -10.84 9.36
N VAL A 42 -8.64 -10.62 10.64
CA VAL A 42 -7.70 -10.85 11.75
C VAL A 42 -7.21 -12.29 11.78
N GLN A 43 -8.10 -13.27 11.60
CA GLN A 43 -7.73 -14.68 11.54
C GLN A 43 -6.79 -14.97 10.35
N PHE A 44 -7.12 -14.44 9.17
CA PHE A 44 -6.33 -14.68 7.95
C PHE A 44 -4.93 -14.09 8.06
N TYR A 45 -4.81 -12.79 8.27
CA TYR A 45 -3.50 -12.13 8.30
C TYR A 45 -2.68 -12.49 9.55
N GLY A 46 -3.34 -12.74 10.67
CA GLY A 46 -2.69 -13.30 11.86
C GLY A 46 -2.08 -14.67 11.61
N GLY A 47 -2.76 -15.52 10.85
CA GLY A 47 -2.25 -16.86 10.49
C GLY A 47 -1.19 -16.85 9.40
N VAL A 48 -1.28 -15.95 8.40
CA VAL A 48 -0.30 -15.85 7.30
C VAL A 48 1.00 -15.19 7.74
N PHE A 49 0.91 -14.06 8.48
CA PHE A 49 2.07 -13.21 8.81
C PHE A 49 2.40 -13.16 10.30
N GLY A 50 1.59 -13.75 11.16
CA GLY A 50 1.74 -13.63 12.62
C GLY A 50 1.40 -12.22 13.14
N TRP A 51 0.59 -11.47 12.41
CA TRP A 51 0.26 -10.09 12.77
C TRP A 51 -0.61 -10.04 14.02
N GLN A 52 -0.45 -8.96 14.76
CA GLN A 52 -1.24 -8.58 15.91
C GLN A 52 -2.09 -7.37 15.55
N PHE A 53 -3.32 -7.35 16.05
CA PHE A 53 -4.29 -6.29 15.77
C PHE A 53 -4.68 -5.63 17.08
N GLU A 54 -4.44 -4.33 17.19
CA GLU A 54 -4.73 -3.50 18.36
C GLU A 54 -5.99 -2.68 18.07
N ASP A 55 -7.11 -3.00 18.72
CA ASP A 55 -8.37 -2.25 18.60
C ASP A 55 -8.20 -0.86 19.23
N LEU A 56 -8.49 0.18 18.45
CA LEU A 56 -8.41 1.58 18.86
C LEU A 56 -9.63 2.05 19.66
N GLY A 57 -10.62 1.20 19.80
CA GLY A 57 -11.82 1.44 20.58
C GLY A 57 -12.89 2.26 19.87
N GLU A 58 -13.99 2.51 20.62
CA GLU A 58 -15.21 3.14 20.10
C GLU A 58 -14.96 4.53 19.47
N GLY A 59 -14.01 5.30 19.99
CA GLY A 59 -13.66 6.63 19.47
C GLY A 59 -13.09 6.61 18.04
N PHE A 60 -12.64 5.47 17.58
CA PHE A 60 -12.14 5.22 16.22
C PHE A 60 -12.97 4.17 15.47
N GLY A 61 -14.23 3.97 15.85
CA GLY A 61 -15.09 3.01 15.19
C GLY A 61 -14.62 1.55 15.26
N HIS A 62 -13.77 1.21 16.24
CA HIS A 62 -13.09 -0.09 16.38
C HIS A 62 -12.14 -0.43 15.23
N ASP A 63 -11.54 0.59 14.59
CA ASP A 63 -10.42 0.37 13.68
C ASP A 63 -9.22 -0.19 14.45
N HIS A 64 -8.33 -0.87 13.75
CA HIS A 64 -7.20 -1.53 14.37
C HIS A 64 -5.87 -1.04 13.80
N LEU A 65 -4.84 -1.07 14.65
CA LEU A 65 -3.47 -1.05 14.18
C LEU A 65 -2.98 -2.46 13.92
N ILE A 66 -2.24 -2.60 12.85
CA ILE A 66 -1.58 -3.85 12.46
C ILE A 66 -0.12 -3.77 12.89
N ARG A 67 0.35 -4.78 13.64
CA ARG A 67 1.75 -4.89 14.06
C ARG A 67 2.35 -6.24 13.67
N SER A 68 3.63 -6.21 13.30
CA SER A 68 4.45 -7.39 13.05
C SER A 68 5.66 -7.36 13.97
N GLY A 69 5.75 -8.29 14.92
CA GLY A 69 6.84 -8.32 15.90
C GLY A 69 6.97 -7.03 16.73
N GLY A 70 5.87 -6.30 16.93
CA GLY A 70 5.81 -5.02 17.61
C GLY A 70 5.93 -3.80 16.70
N ALA A 71 6.53 -3.93 15.52
CA ALA A 71 6.65 -2.85 14.54
C ALA A 71 5.29 -2.56 13.88
N LEU A 72 5.01 -1.29 13.64
CA LEU A 72 3.77 -0.84 13.01
C LEU A 72 3.79 -1.14 11.50
N VAL A 73 2.78 -1.86 11.03
CA VAL A 73 2.60 -2.23 9.62
C VAL A 73 1.64 -1.28 8.92
N GLY A 74 0.48 -0.99 9.52
CA GLY A 74 -0.58 -0.20 8.91
C GLY A 74 -1.86 -0.20 9.75
N GLY A 75 -2.99 0.13 9.12
CA GLY A 75 -4.32 0.14 9.70
C GLY A 75 -5.22 -0.96 9.14
N LEU A 76 -6.31 -1.23 9.86
CA LEU A 76 -7.43 -2.05 9.42
C LEU A 76 -8.72 -1.32 9.76
N MET A 77 -9.55 -1.07 8.76
CA MET A 77 -10.82 -0.37 8.89
C MET A 77 -11.98 -1.28 8.46
N ASN A 78 -13.05 -1.32 9.26
CA ASN A 78 -14.27 -2.00 8.87
C ASN A 78 -15.15 -1.06 8.03
N VAL A 79 -15.35 -1.43 6.76
CA VAL A 79 -16.13 -0.65 5.80
C VAL A 79 -17.53 -1.23 5.54
N ALA A 80 -17.98 -2.21 6.33
CA ALA A 80 -19.29 -2.82 6.18
C ALA A 80 -20.41 -1.78 6.24
N GLY A 81 -21.19 -1.68 5.19
CA GLY A 81 -22.26 -0.70 5.06
C GLY A 81 -21.85 0.71 4.71
N MET A 82 -20.56 0.97 4.51
CA MET A 82 -20.06 2.24 3.99
C MET A 82 -20.18 2.29 2.46
N THR A 83 -20.35 3.50 1.93
CA THR A 83 -20.45 3.73 0.48
C THR A 83 -19.47 4.82 0.06
N GLY A 84 -18.89 4.63 -1.12
CA GLY A 84 -18.09 5.65 -1.79
C GLY A 84 -18.92 6.81 -2.34
N PRO A 85 -18.28 7.82 -2.93
CA PRO A 85 -18.94 9.02 -3.47
C PRO A 85 -20.00 8.70 -4.55
N ALA A 86 -19.83 7.62 -5.30
CA ALA A 86 -20.78 7.17 -6.32
C ALA A 86 -21.98 6.39 -5.74
N GLY A 87 -21.97 6.08 -4.43
CA GLY A 87 -23.01 5.31 -3.74
C GLY A 87 -22.79 3.80 -3.76
N ASP A 88 -21.73 3.32 -4.37
CA ASP A 88 -21.34 1.91 -4.35
C ASP A 88 -20.69 1.53 -3.02
N ALA A 89 -20.86 0.27 -2.60
CA ALA A 89 -20.22 -0.24 -1.40
C ALA A 89 -18.69 -0.15 -1.53
N LEU A 90 -18.01 0.24 -0.44
CA LEU A 90 -16.55 0.22 -0.41
C LEU A 90 -16.05 -1.22 -0.44
N PRO A 91 -15.12 -1.55 -1.34
CA PRO A 91 -14.57 -2.90 -1.43
C PRO A 91 -13.55 -3.18 -0.33
N PRO A 92 -13.35 -4.45 0.05
CA PRO A 92 -12.16 -4.88 0.76
C PRO A 92 -10.93 -4.71 -0.13
N GLU A 93 -9.96 -3.90 0.32
CA GLU A 93 -8.74 -3.61 -0.46
C GLU A 93 -7.61 -3.07 0.41
N TRP A 94 -6.39 -3.14 -0.10
CA TRP A 94 -5.24 -2.45 0.45
C TRP A 94 -5.09 -1.07 -0.16
N GLY A 95 -5.24 -0.04 0.67
CA GLY A 95 -4.93 1.35 0.33
C GLY A 95 -3.47 1.68 0.62
N VAL A 96 -2.80 2.35 -0.31
CA VAL A 96 -1.41 2.84 -0.16
C VAL A 96 -1.44 4.35 -0.04
N TYR A 97 -0.60 4.89 0.86
CA TYR A 97 -0.47 6.33 1.06
C TYR A 97 0.98 6.78 0.83
N LEU A 98 1.14 7.88 0.13
CA LEU A 98 2.43 8.53 -0.03
C LEU A 98 2.54 9.74 0.91
N SER A 99 3.74 9.95 1.45
CA SER A 99 4.07 11.11 2.28
C SER A 99 3.97 12.40 1.49
N ILE A 100 3.43 13.42 2.12
CA ILE A 100 3.34 14.77 1.59
C ILE A 100 3.68 15.81 2.66
N ASP A 101 4.04 16.99 2.24
CA ASP A 101 4.37 18.13 3.08
C ASP A 101 3.14 18.97 3.50
N ASP A 102 2.16 19.13 2.61
CA ASP A 102 0.95 19.93 2.82
C ASP A 102 -0.25 19.28 2.11
N ALA A 103 -1.22 18.83 2.90
CA ALA A 103 -2.37 18.08 2.39
C ALA A 103 -3.27 18.94 1.48
N ASP A 104 -3.50 20.21 1.82
CA ASP A 104 -4.33 21.08 1.01
C ASP A 104 -3.65 21.43 -0.32
N ALA A 105 -2.37 21.83 -0.27
CA ALA A 105 -1.61 22.21 -1.45
C ALA A 105 -1.40 21.01 -2.41
N ARG A 106 -1.09 19.82 -1.88
CA ARG A 106 -0.87 18.63 -2.71
C ARG A 106 -2.17 18.10 -3.32
N THR A 107 -3.29 18.17 -2.58
CA THR A 107 -4.60 17.82 -3.12
C THR A 107 -5.03 18.78 -4.23
N ALA A 108 -4.82 20.11 -4.07
CA ALA A 108 -5.09 21.08 -5.12
C ALA A 108 -4.24 20.81 -6.37
N ARG A 109 -2.93 20.54 -6.20
CA ARG A 109 -2.02 20.18 -7.28
C ARG A 109 -2.45 18.89 -8.00
N ALA A 110 -2.94 17.89 -7.25
CA ALA A 110 -3.46 16.66 -7.83
C ALA A 110 -4.70 16.91 -8.69
N GLN A 111 -5.62 17.76 -8.24
CA GLN A 111 -6.80 18.15 -9.04
C GLN A 111 -6.40 18.90 -10.32
N GLU A 112 -5.43 19.82 -10.25
CA GLU A 112 -4.88 20.50 -11.43
C GLU A 112 -4.23 19.53 -12.41
N ALA A 113 -3.63 18.45 -11.90
CA ALA A 113 -3.03 17.37 -12.69
C ALA A 113 -4.05 16.30 -13.16
N GLY A 114 -5.35 16.50 -12.92
CA GLY A 114 -6.44 15.67 -13.45
C GLY A 114 -6.95 14.57 -12.49
N ALA A 115 -6.55 14.56 -11.23
CA ALA A 115 -7.10 13.61 -10.24
C ALA A 115 -8.51 13.99 -9.79
N ALA A 116 -9.29 12.97 -9.44
CA ALA A 116 -10.53 13.15 -8.69
C ALA A 116 -10.23 13.08 -7.18
N VAL A 117 -10.80 14.01 -6.40
CA VAL A 117 -10.72 13.95 -4.94
C VAL A 117 -11.86 13.08 -4.42
N ILE A 118 -11.51 11.97 -3.78
CA ILE A 118 -12.45 11.01 -3.19
C ILE A 118 -12.74 11.38 -1.75
N VAL A 119 -11.69 11.64 -0.96
CA VAL A 119 -11.78 12.17 0.40
C VAL A 119 -10.95 13.46 0.46
N PRO A 120 -11.57 14.60 0.76
CA PRO A 120 -10.84 15.86 0.88
C PRO A 120 -9.87 15.83 2.07
N PRO A 121 -8.87 16.73 2.10
CA PRO A 121 -7.94 16.81 3.21
C PRO A 121 -8.66 16.99 4.55
N ASP A 122 -8.40 16.06 5.49
CA ASP A 122 -8.96 16.13 6.85
C ASP A 122 -7.92 15.69 7.88
N ALA A 123 -8.14 16.12 9.12
CA ALA A 123 -7.26 15.78 10.23
C ALA A 123 -7.64 14.43 10.84
N ILE A 124 -6.64 13.59 11.03
CA ILE A 124 -6.76 12.33 11.77
C ILE A 124 -6.19 12.56 13.16
N SER A 125 -6.98 13.20 14.03
CA SER A 125 -6.50 13.58 15.37
C SER A 125 -5.19 14.40 15.30
N GLU A 126 -4.28 14.22 16.23
CA GLU A 126 -2.92 14.80 16.20
C GLU A 126 -1.92 13.96 15.39
N THR A 127 -2.34 12.80 14.88
CA THR A 127 -1.46 11.86 14.18
C THR A 127 -1.04 12.37 12.80
N GLY A 128 -1.90 13.14 12.14
CA GLY A 128 -1.61 13.71 10.84
C GLY A 128 -2.85 14.20 10.12
N ARG A 129 -2.68 14.48 8.83
CA ARG A 129 -3.77 14.81 7.90
C ARG A 129 -3.69 13.88 6.70
N MET A 130 -4.83 13.50 6.17
CA MET A 130 -4.92 12.64 5.01
C MET A 130 -5.90 13.16 3.98
N ALA A 131 -5.70 12.77 2.74
CA ALA A 131 -6.69 12.85 1.67
C ALA A 131 -6.65 11.55 0.86
N ILE A 132 -7.71 11.23 0.14
CA ILE A 132 -7.73 10.13 -0.85
C ILE A 132 -8.08 10.75 -2.20
N ILE A 133 -7.29 10.45 -3.18
CA ILE A 133 -7.50 10.85 -4.57
C ILE A 133 -7.53 9.62 -5.48
N GLN A 134 -8.14 9.78 -6.64
CA GLN A 134 -8.02 8.85 -7.74
C GLN A 134 -7.20 9.53 -8.84
N ASP A 135 -6.09 8.92 -9.24
CA ASP A 135 -5.23 9.47 -10.29
C ASP A 135 -5.91 9.42 -11.67
N PRO A 136 -5.35 10.07 -12.71
CA PRO A 136 -5.95 10.08 -14.05
C PRO A 136 -6.06 8.72 -14.72
N THR A 137 -5.42 7.67 -14.19
CA THR A 137 -5.52 6.30 -14.70
C THR A 137 -6.57 5.46 -13.96
N GLY A 138 -7.15 6.01 -12.91
CA GLY A 138 -8.17 5.35 -12.09
C GLY A 138 -7.63 4.73 -10.80
N ALA A 139 -6.30 4.78 -10.54
CA ALA A 139 -5.73 4.23 -9.33
C ALA A 139 -6.02 5.13 -8.11
N GLY A 140 -6.55 4.53 -7.04
CA GLY A 140 -6.70 5.20 -5.75
C GLY A 140 -5.37 5.33 -5.02
N ILE A 141 -5.10 6.51 -4.45
CA ILE A 141 -3.90 6.77 -3.66
C ILE A 141 -4.21 7.70 -2.50
N GLY A 142 -3.71 7.37 -1.32
CA GLY A 142 -3.77 8.23 -0.15
C GLY A 142 -2.61 9.22 -0.11
N LEU A 143 -2.88 10.40 0.42
CA LEU A 143 -1.91 11.43 0.74
C LEU A 143 -1.80 11.49 2.27
N TRP A 144 -0.59 11.36 2.82
CA TRP A 144 -0.35 11.39 4.25
C TRP A 144 0.58 12.54 4.64
N GLN A 145 0.06 13.53 5.32
CA GLN A 145 0.83 14.58 5.97
C GLN A 145 1.03 14.20 7.44
N ALA A 146 2.26 13.84 7.80
CA ALA A 146 2.59 13.40 9.14
C ALA A 146 2.38 14.50 10.19
N GLY A 147 1.80 14.10 11.33
CA GLY A 147 1.77 14.84 12.56
C GLY A 147 2.65 14.15 13.60
N THR A 148 2.03 13.51 14.61
CA THR A 148 2.75 12.69 15.59
C THR A 148 3.05 11.27 15.09
N LEU A 149 2.43 10.85 13.98
CA LEU A 149 2.66 9.56 13.31
C LEU A 149 3.32 9.80 11.95
N ASP A 150 4.59 9.36 11.82
CA ASP A 150 5.34 9.47 10.57
C ASP A 150 4.89 8.44 9.51
N GLY A 151 4.41 7.28 9.93
CA GLY A 151 3.92 6.22 9.07
C GLY A 151 4.23 4.82 9.60
N TYR A 152 4.17 3.82 8.70
CA TYR A 152 4.55 2.45 9.04
C TYR A 152 6.06 2.33 9.33
N GLU A 153 6.45 1.26 10.03
CA GLU A 153 7.86 1.00 10.33
C GLU A 153 8.43 -0.03 9.35
N PHE A 154 9.37 0.43 8.49
CA PHE A 154 10.09 -0.47 7.60
C PHE A 154 11.13 -1.28 8.39
N THR A 155 10.96 -2.59 8.43
CA THR A 155 11.88 -3.47 9.17
C THR A 155 12.72 -4.37 8.26
N GLY A 156 12.32 -4.54 6.99
CA GLY A 156 12.94 -5.49 6.06
C GLY A 156 12.81 -6.96 6.50
N ARG A 157 11.89 -7.27 7.43
CA ARG A 157 11.66 -8.60 7.98
C ARG A 157 10.40 -9.24 7.40
N PRO A 158 10.28 -10.56 7.46
CA PRO A 158 9.02 -11.24 7.17
C PRO A 158 7.85 -10.64 7.96
N GLY A 159 6.68 -10.51 7.30
CA GLY A 159 5.51 -9.86 7.85
C GLY A 159 5.53 -8.32 7.81
N SER A 160 6.56 -7.70 7.22
CA SER A 160 6.55 -6.24 6.98
C SER A 160 6.30 -5.92 5.50
N PRO A 161 5.79 -4.69 5.19
CA PRO A 161 5.81 -4.20 3.82
C PRO A 161 7.25 -4.09 3.34
N VAL A 162 7.54 -4.61 2.15
CA VAL A 162 8.90 -4.59 1.57
C VAL A 162 8.96 -3.82 0.26
N TRP A 163 7.82 -3.67 -0.42
CA TRP A 163 7.72 -2.90 -1.66
C TRP A 163 6.29 -2.47 -1.94
N PHE A 164 6.15 -1.39 -2.70
CA PHE A 164 4.89 -0.91 -3.25
C PHE A 164 5.03 -0.75 -4.76
N GLU A 165 3.99 -1.07 -5.50
CA GLU A 165 4.03 -1.00 -6.96
C GLU A 165 2.73 -0.45 -7.51
N LEU A 166 2.83 0.55 -8.36
CA LEU A 166 1.72 1.01 -9.18
C LEU A 166 1.76 0.27 -10.52
N MET A 167 0.76 -0.58 -10.74
CA MET A 167 0.52 -1.21 -12.03
C MET A 167 -0.43 -0.33 -12.83
N THR A 168 -0.02 0.13 -14.01
CA THR A 168 -0.84 0.99 -14.85
C THR A 168 -0.86 0.52 -16.30
N HIS A 169 -1.96 0.76 -17.00
CA HIS A 169 -2.07 0.56 -18.44
C HIS A 169 -1.68 1.83 -19.25
N ARG A 170 -1.34 2.90 -18.53
CA ARG A 170 -1.00 4.21 -19.09
C ARG A 170 0.23 4.76 -18.39
N TYR A 171 1.37 4.61 -19.01
CA TYR A 171 2.63 5.09 -18.46
C TYR A 171 2.70 6.62 -18.30
N ASP A 172 1.81 7.37 -18.95
CA ASP A 172 1.68 8.82 -18.75
C ASP A 172 1.27 9.19 -17.29
N ALA A 173 0.80 8.22 -16.48
CA ALA A 173 0.68 8.37 -15.04
C ALA A 173 1.99 8.86 -14.38
N ALA A 174 3.15 8.51 -14.95
CA ALA A 174 4.46 8.96 -14.45
C ALA A 174 4.51 10.50 -14.30
N ALA A 175 3.97 11.24 -15.27
CA ALA A 175 3.93 12.69 -15.21
C ALA A 175 3.07 13.22 -14.03
N PHE A 176 1.98 12.52 -13.71
CA PHE A 176 1.14 12.85 -12.56
C PHE A 176 1.91 12.69 -11.24
N TYR A 177 2.57 11.56 -11.02
CA TYR A 177 3.32 11.31 -9.79
C TYR A 177 4.51 12.25 -9.64
N THR A 178 5.21 12.58 -10.73
CA THR A 178 6.24 13.62 -10.72
C THR A 178 5.67 14.98 -10.35
N ALA A 179 4.54 15.37 -10.92
CA ALA A 179 3.94 16.69 -10.67
C ALA A 179 3.39 16.83 -9.25
N VAL A 180 2.75 15.79 -8.70
CA VAL A 180 2.03 15.86 -7.43
C VAL A 180 2.92 15.54 -6.23
N PHE A 181 3.81 14.55 -6.38
CA PHE A 181 4.61 14.02 -5.29
C PHE A 181 6.10 14.37 -5.40
N ASP A 182 6.49 15.19 -6.38
CA ASP A 182 7.89 15.51 -6.68
C ASP A 182 8.74 14.23 -6.92
N ALA A 183 8.11 13.14 -7.42
CA ALA A 183 8.78 11.88 -7.61
C ALA A 183 9.82 11.96 -8.73
N GLU A 184 11.07 11.62 -8.44
CA GLU A 184 12.11 11.42 -9.44
C GLU A 184 12.04 9.98 -9.95
N LEU A 185 11.39 9.77 -11.10
CA LEU A 185 11.23 8.44 -11.67
C LEU A 185 12.50 8.03 -12.42
N VAL A 186 13.15 6.99 -11.91
CA VAL A 186 14.40 6.43 -12.44
C VAL A 186 14.09 5.07 -13.08
N PRO A 187 14.51 4.80 -14.33
CA PRO A 187 14.36 3.49 -14.94
C PRO A 187 14.96 2.39 -14.04
N MET A 188 14.26 1.28 -13.89
CA MET A 188 14.82 0.07 -13.30
C MET A 188 15.94 -0.43 -14.23
N GLY A 189 17.10 -0.77 -13.66
CA GLY A 189 18.36 -0.96 -14.38
C GLY A 189 18.33 -1.94 -15.54
N GLU A 190 19.32 -1.78 -16.42
CA GLU A 190 19.57 -2.66 -17.58
C GLU A 190 19.68 -4.12 -17.11
N GLY A 191 18.82 -4.99 -17.64
CA GLY A 191 18.78 -6.42 -17.32
C GLY A 191 17.48 -6.90 -16.66
N MET A 192 16.53 -6.03 -16.36
CA MET A 192 15.22 -6.36 -15.82
C MET A 192 14.12 -6.37 -16.89
N ASP A 193 14.46 -6.09 -18.12
CA ASP A 193 13.53 -6.08 -19.28
C ASP A 193 13.27 -7.51 -19.78
N GLU A 194 12.59 -8.35 -19.00
CA GLU A 194 12.10 -9.64 -19.53
C GLU A 194 10.90 -9.46 -20.49
N GLY A 195 10.46 -8.23 -20.71
CA GLY A 195 9.28 -7.91 -21.52
C GLY A 195 9.52 -7.34 -22.92
N GLY A 196 10.78 -7.13 -23.34
CA GLY A 196 11.09 -6.48 -24.63
C GLY A 196 11.19 -4.94 -24.54
N ASP A 197 11.54 -4.30 -25.66
CA ASP A 197 11.89 -2.86 -25.76
C ASP A 197 10.77 -1.88 -25.35
N ASP A 198 9.56 -2.34 -25.02
CA ASP A 198 8.40 -1.51 -24.72
C ASP A 198 7.97 -1.50 -23.25
N VAL A 199 8.57 -2.31 -22.37
CA VAL A 199 8.20 -2.33 -20.94
C VAL A 199 8.92 -1.20 -20.20
N ARG A 200 8.12 -0.34 -19.54
CA ARG A 200 8.62 0.79 -18.76
C ARG A 200 8.41 0.53 -17.28
N ASP A 201 9.49 0.12 -16.63
CA ASP A 201 9.55 -0.03 -15.18
C ASP A 201 10.43 1.05 -14.59
N THR A 202 9.89 1.83 -13.66
CA THR A 202 10.62 2.90 -12.97
C THR A 202 10.43 2.81 -11.48
N THR A 203 11.35 3.42 -10.73
CA THR A 203 11.25 3.58 -9.27
C THR A 203 11.26 5.06 -8.90
N ASN A 204 10.70 5.40 -7.75
CA ASN A 204 10.63 6.78 -7.23
C ASN A 204 11.95 7.27 -6.62
N GLY A 205 13.05 6.80 -7.09
CA GLY A 205 14.40 7.16 -6.67
C GLY A 205 15.39 6.05 -6.98
N PRO A 206 16.70 6.33 -6.92
CA PRO A 206 17.72 5.36 -7.24
C PRO A 206 17.96 4.35 -6.11
N GLY A 207 18.15 3.07 -6.45
CA GLY A 207 18.61 2.03 -5.55
C GLY A 207 17.81 1.91 -4.26
N GLU A 208 18.49 1.89 -3.11
CA GLU A 208 17.85 1.71 -1.79
C GLU A 208 17.01 2.90 -1.31
N SER A 209 17.10 4.06 -1.98
CA SER A 209 16.24 5.21 -1.67
C SER A 209 14.83 5.07 -2.25
N ALA A 210 14.64 4.16 -3.19
CA ALA A 210 13.32 3.87 -3.76
C ALA A 210 12.42 3.20 -2.73
N SER A 211 11.17 3.65 -2.65
CA SER A 211 10.14 3.06 -1.79
C SER A 211 8.98 2.45 -2.56
N TRP A 212 8.87 2.76 -3.85
CA TRP A 212 7.87 2.18 -4.74
C TRP A 212 8.30 2.23 -6.21
N GLY A 213 7.65 1.40 -7.02
CA GLY A 213 7.83 1.36 -8.48
C GLY A 213 6.54 1.68 -9.23
N LEU A 214 6.71 2.08 -10.48
CA LEU A 214 5.65 2.24 -11.46
C LEU A 214 5.95 1.33 -12.64
N ARG A 215 4.99 0.47 -12.97
CA ARG A 215 5.09 -0.50 -14.06
C ARG A 215 4.03 -0.24 -15.13
N ASP A 216 4.48 -0.16 -16.38
CA ASP A 216 3.58 -0.26 -17.52
C ASP A 216 3.15 -1.71 -17.70
N ALA A 217 1.92 -2.00 -17.32
CA ALA A 217 1.34 -3.33 -17.39
C ALA A 217 0.31 -3.46 -18.53
N ALA A 218 0.36 -2.55 -19.52
CA ALA A 218 -0.51 -2.59 -20.68
C ALA A 218 -0.37 -3.92 -21.41
N GLY A 219 -1.49 -4.62 -21.60
CA GLY A 219 -1.51 -5.93 -22.23
C GLY A 219 -1.03 -7.11 -21.36
N MET A 220 -0.54 -6.86 -20.14
CA MET A 220 -0.11 -7.92 -19.19
C MET A 220 -1.26 -8.42 -18.34
N MET A 221 -2.19 -7.54 -17.99
CA MET A 221 -3.34 -7.85 -17.14
C MET A 221 -4.55 -7.02 -17.52
N PRO A 222 -5.78 -7.40 -17.10
CA PRO A 222 -6.99 -6.60 -17.31
C PRO A 222 -6.88 -5.21 -16.68
N GLU A 223 -7.52 -4.22 -17.28
CA GLU A 223 -7.49 -2.82 -16.79
C GLU A 223 -8.09 -2.67 -15.39
N ASP A 224 -9.12 -3.44 -15.07
CA ASP A 224 -9.77 -3.47 -13.76
C ASP A 224 -8.91 -4.12 -12.66
N ALA A 225 -7.83 -4.78 -13.04
CA ALA A 225 -6.84 -5.33 -12.13
C ALA A 225 -5.64 -4.39 -11.89
N MET A 226 -5.61 -3.19 -12.51
CA MET A 226 -4.57 -2.18 -12.32
C MET A 226 -4.72 -1.46 -10.97
N GLY A 227 -3.68 -0.75 -10.57
CA GLY A 227 -3.66 0.04 -9.35
C GLY A 227 -2.47 -0.26 -8.45
N TRP A 228 -2.50 0.29 -7.24
CA TRP A 228 -1.46 0.09 -6.26
C TRP A 228 -1.50 -1.32 -5.66
N ARG A 229 -0.31 -1.87 -5.44
CA ARG A 229 -0.09 -3.17 -4.80
C ARG A 229 0.95 -3.05 -3.70
N VAL A 230 0.69 -3.70 -2.57
CA VAL A 230 1.66 -3.86 -1.50
C VAL A 230 2.30 -5.25 -1.59
N HIS A 231 3.60 -5.31 -1.35
CA HIS A 231 4.35 -6.55 -1.21
C HIS A 231 4.73 -6.74 0.27
N PHE A 232 4.36 -7.87 0.83
CA PHE A 232 4.77 -8.26 2.18
C PHE A 232 5.86 -9.32 2.11
N GLY A 233 6.92 -9.13 2.90
CA GLY A 233 8.00 -10.10 3.01
C GLY A 233 7.55 -11.39 3.67
N VAL A 234 8.04 -12.53 3.19
CA VAL A 234 7.86 -13.85 3.81
C VAL A 234 9.19 -14.58 3.88
N GLU A 235 9.32 -15.55 4.80
CA GLU A 235 10.51 -16.41 4.89
C GLU A 235 10.51 -17.47 3.80
N SER A 236 9.33 -18.05 3.51
CA SER A 236 9.15 -19.10 2.51
C SER A 236 7.85 -18.88 1.74
N THR A 237 7.95 -18.84 0.42
CA THR A 237 6.80 -18.76 -0.48
C THR A 237 5.89 -19.97 -0.29
N GLU A 238 6.44 -21.17 -0.19
CA GLU A 238 5.65 -22.40 -0.06
C GLU A 238 4.81 -22.40 1.22
N GLN A 239 5.42 -22.07 2.36
CA GLN A 239 4.72 -22.01 3.64
C GLN A 239 3.64 -20.92 3.65
N ALA A 240 3.94 -19.72 3.13
CA ALA A 240 2.98 -18.64 3.04
C ALA A 240 1.78 -19.02 2.17
N LEU A 241 2.01 -19.64 1.00
CA LEU A 241 0.94 -20.11 0.11
C LEU A 241 0.10 -21.24 0.72
N ALA A 242 0.70 -22.13 1.51
CA ALA A 242 -0.04 -23.13 2.26
C ALA A 242 -1.00 -22.48 3.26
N SER A 243 -0.51 -21.52 4.07
CA SER A 243 -1.33 -20.76 5.02
C SER A 243 -2.43 -19.94 4.33
N VAL A 244 -2.12 -19.27 3.21
CA VAL A 244 -3.11 -18.51 2.43
C VAL A 244 -4.28 -19.44 2.03
N ARG A 245 -4.00 -20.63 1.48
CA ARG A 245 -5.05 -21.58 1.05
C ARG A 245 -5.83 -22.16 2.23
N GLU A 246 -5.15 -22.53 3.31
CA GLU A 246 -5.76 -23.10 4.51
C GLU A 246 -6.73 -22.11 5.18
N LEU A 247 -6.39 -20.82 5.16
CA LEU A 247 -7.20 -19.76 5.75
C LEU A 247 -8.23 -19.16 4.78
N GLY A 248 -8.42 -19.76 3.62
CA GLY A 248 -9.49 -19.43 2.68
C GLY A 248 -9.16 -18.33 1.69
N GLY A 249 -7.91 -17.91 1.59
CA GLY A 249 -7.43 -17.05 0.52
C GLY A 249 -7.13 -17.81 -0.77
N SER A 250 -6.71 -17.11 -1.79
CA SER A 250 -6.44 -17.67 -3.12
C SER A 250 -5.11 -17.17 -3.69
N VAL A 251 -4.55 -17.96 -4.60
CA VAL A 251 -3.39 -17.57 -5.41
C VAL A 251 -3.93 -17.07 -6.74
N LEU A 252 -3.61 -15.84 -7.09
CA LEU A 252 -4.09 -15.19 -8.30
C LEU A 252 -3.08 -15.32 -9.44
N ASP A 253 -1.77 -15.21 -9.14
CA ASP A 253 -0.70 -15.30 -10.13
C ASP A 253 0.63 -15.71 -9.47
N GLY A 254 1.49 -16.38 -10.23
CA GLY A 254 2.80 -16.82 -9.77
C GLY A 254 2.80 -18.23 -9.12
N PRO A 255 3.87 -18.61 -8.39
CA PRO A 255 5.06 -17.80 -8.08
C PRO A 255 5.97 -17.54 -9.30
N VAL A 256 6.56 -16.33 -9.33
CA VAL A 256 7.52 -15.91 -10.35
C VAL A 256 8.84 -15.57 -9.66
N ASP A 257 9.94 -16.10 -10.18
CA ASP A 257 11.27 -15.74 -9.71
C ASP A 257 11.67 -14.38 -10.29
N SER A 258 12.22 -13.51 -9.46
CA SER A 258 12.70 -12.20 -9.85
C SER A 258 14.05 -11.90 -9.19
N PRO A 259 14.81 -10.90 -9.66
CA PRO A 259 16.03 -10.47 -9.00
C PRO A 259 15.85 -10.06 -7.54
N PHE A 260 14.63 -9.75 -7.13
CA PHE A 260 14.27 -9.36 -5.75
C PHE A 260 13.73 -10.53 -4.91
N GLY A 261 13.75 -11.75 -5.44
CA GLY A 261 13.20 -12.94 -4.81
C GLY A 261 11.98 -13.48 -5.53
N ARG A 262 11.33 -14.45 -4.91
CA ARG A 262 10.15 -15.12 -5.45
C ARG A 262 8.89 -14.36 -5.08
N ILE A 263 8.12 -13.94 -6.08
CA ILE A 263 6.92 -13.10 -5.92
C ILE A 263 5.67 -13.90 -6.31
N THR A 264 4.61 -13.76 -5.52
CA THR A 264 3.30 -14.34 -5.82
C THR A 264 2.20 -13.35 -5.51
N THR A 265 1.23 -13.19 -6.40
CA THR A 265 0.02 -12.41 -6.16
C THR A 265 -1.04 -13.31 -5.52
N VAL A 266 -1.57 -12.89 -4.40
CA VAL A 266 -2.58 -13.61 -3.63
C VAL A 266 -3.74 -12.69 -3.28
N ALA A 267 -4.87 -13.28 -2.90
CA ALA A 267 -6.00 -12.54 -2.31
C ALA A 267 -6.39 -13.18 -0.98
N ASP A 268 -6.86 -12.36 -0.08
CA ASP A 268 -7.48 -12.79 1.15
C ASP A 268 -8.91 -13.37 0.90
N PRO A 269 -9.62 -13.85 1.94
CA PRO A 269 -10.95 -14.39 1.77
C PRO A 269 -12.03 -13.40 1.31
N GLU A 270 -11.77 -12.09 1.37
CA GLU A 270 -12.65 -11.03 0.87
C GLU A 270 -12.18 -10.47 -0.47
N VAL A 271 -11.24 -11.14 -1.13
CA VAL A 271 -10.61 -10.82 -2.42
C VAL A 271 -9.71 -9.58 -2.44
N ALA A 272 -9.34 -9.03 -1.28
CA ALA A 272 -8.31 -8.00 -1.20
C ALA A 272 -6.97 -8.57 -1.66
N SER A 273 -6.44 -8.05 -2.76
CA SER A 273 -5.22 -8.57 -3.38
C SER A 273 -3.96 -7.89 -2.84
N PHE A 274 -2.90 -8.70 -2.68
CA PHE A 274 -1.57 -8.25 -2.29
C PHE A 274 -0.52 -9.20 -2.85
N ARG A 275 0.76 -8.85 -2.72
CA ARG A 275 1.86 -9.73 -3.09
C ARG A 275 2.62 -10.21 -1.87
N ILE A 276 3.10 -11.43 -1.93
CA ILE A 276 4.10 -11.97 -1.02
C ILE A 276 5.43 -12.07 -1.75
N SER A 277 6.53 -11.72 -1.05
CA SER A 277 7.88 -11.68 -1.60
C SER A 277 8.85 -12.39 -0.66
N ALA A 278 9.40 -13.52 -1.09
CA ALA A 278 10.42 -14.26 -0.35
C ALA A 278 11.81 -13.78 -0.75
N MET A 279 12.32 -12.76 -0.06
CA MET A 279 13.58 -12.08 -0.39
C MET A 279 14.84 -12.96 -0.26
N GLY A 280 14.75 -14.11 0.41
CA GLY A 280 15.86 -15.06 0.56
C GLY A 280 15.83 -16.23 -0.42
N GLU A 281 14.76 -16.40 -1.19
CA GLU A 281 14.61 -17.43 -2.22
C GLU A 281 15.09 -16.87 -3.58
N ALA A 282 16.37 -16.40 -3.64
CA ALA A 282 16.94 -16.00 -4.92
C ALA A 282 17.19 -17.22 -5.79
N THR A 283 16.94 -17.08 -7.10
CA THR A 283 17.26 -18.10 -8.11
C THR A 283 18.66 -18.65 -7.93
N THR A 284 18.77 -19.91 -7.58
CA THR A 284 19.96 -20.69 -7.96
C THR A 284 19.86 -20.87 -9.47
N GLU A 285 20.64 -20.09 -10.21
CA GLU A 285 20.89 -20.40 -11.62
C GLU A 285 21.35 -21.84 -11.72
N GLY A 286 20.58 -22.66 -12.45
CA GLY A 286 20.92 -24.01 -12.85
C GLY A 286 21.63 -24.00 -14.20
#